data_274745279c2f4ef3f45824af8e1a09a5
#
_entry.id   274745279c2f4ef3f45824af8e1a09a5
#
_cell.length_a   1.000
_cell.length_b   1.000
_cell.length_c   1.000
_cell.angle_alpha   90.00
_cell.angle_beta   90.00
_cell.angle_gamma   90.00
#
_symmetry.space_group_name_H-M   'P 1'
#
loop_
_entity.id
_entity.type
_entity.pdbx_description
1 polymer ?
#
loop_
_entity_poly.entity_id
_entity_poly.type
_entity_poly.pdbx_seq_one_letter_code
_entity_poly.pdbx_strand_id
1 'polypeptide(L)'
;MQFGIFSVSDITTDPTTGRTPSEAERIKAVLAIAQKAEEVGLDVFALGEHHNPPFFSSSPTTTLAYIAAQTTRLQLSTATTLITTNDPVKIAEDYAMLQHLSDGRVDLMMGRGNTGPVYPWFGQDIRNGIALAIENYALLHELWSTDVVNWQGRFRTPLQGFTSTPRPLDGVPPFVWHGSIRSPEIAEQAAYYGDGFFANHIFWPKQHTQQMVGLYRRRFEHYGHGSADQAIVGLGGQVFMRNSSQDAVREFRPYFDNAPVYGHGPSLEDFSRETPLTVGSPQQVIERTLGFRDYVGDYQRQLFLVDHAGLPLKTVLEQLDILGEDVVPVLRKEFAALKPAHVPDAPTHAARVSALGAKDATVYAPGDEVTGRVAS
;
A
#
# COMPACT_ATOMS: atom_id res chain seq x y z
N MET A 1 -14.19 0.63 4.01
CA MET A 1 -12.89 0.69 4.74
C MET A 1 -12.23 -0.68 4.67
N GLN A 2 -10.97 -0.75 4.24
CA GLN A 2 -10.16 -1.98 4.21
C GLN A 2 -9.19 -2.01 5.40
N PHE A 3 -9.07 -3.16 6.03
CA PHE A 3 -8.10 -3.45 7.07
C PHE A 3 -7.17 -4.56 6.62
N GLY A 4 -5.88 -4.35 6.78
CA GLY A 4 -4.90 -5.34 6.37
C GLY A 4 -3.59 -5.21 7.12
N ILE A 5 -2.63 -5.95 6.65
CA ILE A 5 -1.26 -5.91 7.18
C ILE A 5 -0.26 -5.68 6.05
N PHE A 6 0.92 -5.25 6.43
CA PHE A 6 2.07 -5.25 5.54
C PHE A 6 3.30 -5.85 6.21
N SER A 7 4.16 -6.44 5.41
CA SER A 7 5.48 -6.94 5.84
C SER A 7 6.58 -6.20 5.09
N VAL A 8 7.59 -5.76 5.82
CA VAL A 8 8.83 -5.22 5.24
C VAL A 8 9.84 -6.32 4.92
N SER A 9 9.54 -7.56 5.33
CA SER A 9 10.34 -8.75 5.02
C SER A 9 11.79 -8.66 5.49
N ASP A 10 11.98 -8.23 6.73
CA ASP A 10 13.29 -8.17 7.37
C ASP A 10 13.72 -9.52 7.96
N ILE A 11 15.03 -9.70 8.06
CA ILE A 11 15.67 -10.80 8.80
C ILE A 11 16.34 -10.17 10.01
N THR A 12 15.61 -10.12 11.12
CA THR A 12 16.07 -9.54 12.37
C THR A 12 16.23 -10.62 13.43
N THR A 13 17.28 -10.53 14.22
CA THR A 13 17.54 -11.43 15.35
C THR A 13 16.46 -11.25 16.41
N ASP A 14 15.86 -12.35 16.86
CA ASP A 14 15.03 -12.36 18.06
C ASP A 14 15.90 -12.08 19.30
N PRO A 15 15.73 -10.92 19.95
CA PRO A 15 16.60 -10.53 21.07
C PRO A 15 16.39 -11.38 22.32
N THR A 16 15.28 -12.13 22.41
CA THR A 16 14.98 -12.96 23.58
C THR A 16 15.66 -14.32 23.51
N THR A 17 15.99 -14.78 22.31
CA THR A 17 16.61 -16.09 22.06
C THR A 17 18.00 -15.99 21.44
N GLY A 18 18.36 -14.84 20.88
CA GLY A 18 19.57 -14.62 20.09
C GLY A 18 19.57 -15.33 18.73
N ARG A 19 18.42 -15.89 18.30
CA ARG A 19 18.30 -16.62 17.04
C ARG A 19 17.95 -15.69 15.88
N THR A 20 18.70 -15.80 14.80
CA THR A 20 18.36 -15.16 13.52
C THR A 20 17.75 -16.20 12.59
N PRO A 21 16.54 -15.99 12.03
CA PRO A 21 15.96 -16.92 11.08
C PRO A 21 16.74 -16.91 9.76
N SER A 22 16.74 -18.02 9.04
CA SER A 22 17.25 -18.09 7.67
C SER A 22 16.29 -17.40 6.69
N GLU A 23 16.79 -17.04 5.50
CA GLU A 23 15.96 -16.50 4.40
C GLU A 23 14.79 -17.45 4.06
N ALA A 24 15.06 -18.76 3.96
CA ALA A 24 14.04 -19.76 3.67
C ALA A 24 12.93 -19.80 4.73
N GLU A 25 13.28 -19.67 6.02
CA GLU A 25 12.31 -19.61 7.10
C GLU A 25 11.48 -18.34 7.03
N ARG A 26 12.11 -17.19 6.74
CA ARG A 26 11.39 -15.90 6.63
C ARG A 26 10.48 -15.84 5.42
N ILE A 27 10.90 -16.34 4.25
CA ILE A 27 10.05 -16.46 3.07
C ILE A 27 8.81 -17.29 3.39
N LYS A 28 8.98 -18.47 4.00
CA LYS A 28 7.86 -19.33 4.41
C LYS A 28 6.98 -18.67 5.47
N ALA A 29 7.56 -17.91 6.39
CA ALA A 29 6.81 -17.17 7.40
C ALA A 29 5.90 -16.09 6.76
N VAL A 30 6.39 -15.35 5.76
CA VAL A 30 5.58 -14.37 5.03
C VAL A 30 4.37 -15.01 4.33
N LEU A 31 4.56 -16.20 3.74
CA LEU A 31 3.45 -16.97 3.15
C LEU A 31 2.41 -17.36 4.20
N ALA A 32 2.86 -17.90 5.34
CA ALA A 32 1.97 -18.27 6.44
C ALA A 32 1.23 -17.06 7.04
N ILE A 33 1.90 -15.91 7.15
CA ILE A 33 1.30 -14.66 7.61
C ILE A 33 0.19 -14.19 6.66
N ALA A 34 0.42 -14.25 5.34
CA ALA A 34 -0.59 -13.88 4.35
C ALA A 34 -1.81 -14.81 4.38
N GLN A 35 -1.60 -16.12 4.49
CA GLN A 35 -2.68 -17.09 4.64
C GLN A 35 -3.48 -16.87 5.93
N LYS A 36 -2.78 -16.62 7.04
CA LYS A 36 -3.43 -16.30 8.32
C LYS A 36 -4.21 -14.99 8.27
N ALA A 37 -3.72 -13.98 7.57
CA ALA A 37 -4.44 -12.73 7.36
C ALA A 37 -5.80 -12.97 6.66
N GLU A 38 -5.85 -13.82 5.63
CA GLU A 38 -7.12 -14.21 5.00
C GLU A 38 -8.01 -15.02 5.95
N GLU A 39 -7.43 -15.97 6.68
CA GLU A 39 -8.18 -16.82 7.63
C GLU A 39 -8.90 -15.98 8.67
N VAL A 40 -8.24 -14.99 9.27
CA VAL A 40 -8.81 -14.12 10.29
C VAL A 40 -9.67 -12.97 9.73
N GLY A 41 -9.92 -12.95 8.41
CA GLY A 41 -10.85 -12.03 7.78
C GLY A 41 -10.29 -10.64 7.51
N LEU A 42 -8.97 -10.48 7.39
CA LEU A 42 -8.38 -9.23 6.88
C LEU A 42 -8.63 -9.08 5.38
N ASP A 43 -8.62 -7.83 4.91
CA ASP A 43 -8.92 -7.49 3.51
C ASP A 43 -7.66 -7.46 2.63
N VAL A 44 -6.51 -7.06 3.20
CA VAL A 44 -5.29 -6.73 2.43
C VAL A 44 -4.06 -7.33 3.05
N PHE A 45 -3.20 -7.90 2.21
CA PHE A 45 -1.80 -8.20 2.51
C PHE A 45 -0.90 -7.41 1.56
N ALA A 46 0.04 -6.64 2.11
CA ALA A 46 0.99 -5.86 1.34
C ALA A 46 2.44 -6.28 1.63
N LEU A 47 3.26 -6.33 0.58
CA LEU A 47 4.65 -6.76 0.67
C LEU A 47 5.61 -5.66 0.23
N GLY A 48 6.59 -5.35 1.07
CA GLY A 48 7.66 -4.39 0.75
C GLY A 48 8.65 -4.92 -0.28
N GLU A 49 9.30 -4.01 -1.02
CA GLU A 49 10.43 -4.32 -1.90
C GLU A 49 11.70 -3.72 -1.32
N HIS A 50 12.70 -4.56 -1.13
CA HIS A 50 14.02 -4.18 -0.63
C HIS A 50 15.11 -4.98 -1.32
N HIS A 51 16.26 -4.34 -1.56
CA HIS A 51 17.41 -4.95 -2.24
C HIS A 51 18.68 -4.97 -1.36
N ASN A 52 18.56 -4.60 -0.11
CA ASN A 52 19.69 -4.52 0.82
C ASN A 52 19.40 -5.30 2.11
N PRO A 53 20.40 -5.94 2.71
CA PRO A 53 20.26 -6.49 4.06
C PRO A 53 19.79 -5.41 5.08
N PRO A 54 19.00 -5.77 6.08
CA PRO A 54 18.59 -7.13 6.45
C PRO A 54 17.33 -7.65 5.74
N PHE A 55 16.88 -7.03 4.67
CA PHE A 55 15.65 -7.39 3.96
C PHE A 55 15.92 -8.47 2.90
N PHE A 56 14.91 -9.29 2.60
CA PHE A 56 15.02 -10.34 1.58
C PHE A 56 14.00 -10.20 0.43
N SER A 57 12.98 -9.37 0.56
CA SER A 57 11.91 -9.25 -0.43
C SER A 57 12.34 -8.38 -1.62
N SER A 58 13.11 -8.95 -2.52
CA SER A 58 13.60 -8.29 -3.74
C SER A 58 12.69 -8.47 -4.96
N SER A 59 11.71 -9.37 -4.88
CA SER A 59 10.75 -9.66 -5.96
C SER A 59 9.33 -9.84 -5.39
N PRO A 60 8.65 -8.74 -5.06
CA PRO A 60 7.31 -8.81 -4.48
C PRO A 60 6.31 -9.51 -5.40
N THR A 61 6.38 -9.31 -6.73
CA THR A 61 5.46 -9.95 -7.68
C THR A 61 5.55 -11.47 -7.67
N THR A 62 6.76 -12.04 -7.53
CA THR A 62 6.96 -13.49 -7.41
C THR A 62 6.29 -14.04 -6.15
N THR A 63 6.50 -13.38 -5.02
CA THR A 63 5.92 -13.79 -3.73
C THR A 63 4.41 -13.62 -3.72
N LEU A 64 3.91 -12.49 -4.23
CA LEU A 64 2.47 -12.21 -4.31
C LEU A 64 1.74 -13.18 -5.27
N ALA A 65 2.38 -13.59 -6.38
CA ALA A 65 1.81 -14.61 -7.27
C ALA A 65 1.65 -15.98 -6.55
N TYR A 66 2.63 -16.36 -5.73
CA TYR A 66 2.51 -17.57 -4.92
C TYR A 66 1.39 -17.43 -3.87
N ILE A 67 1.27 -16.28 -3.21
CA ILE A 67 0.19 -16.00 -2.25
C ILE A 67 -1.17 -15.99 -2.96
N ALA A 68 -1.27 -15.44 -4.18
CA ALA A 68 -2.49 -15.44 -5.00
C ALA A 68 -3.03 -16.86 -5.19
N ALA A 69 -2.14 -17.83 -5.45
CA ALA A 69 -2.50 -19.24 -5.63
C ALA A 69 -2.92 -19.95 -4.32
N GLN A 70 -2.66 -19.35 -3.16
CA GLN A 70 -2.98 -19.92 -1.84
C GLN A 70 -4.13 -19.20 -1.12
N THR A 71 -4.67 -18.15 -1.73
CA THR A 71 -5.72 -17.29 -1.16
C THR A 71 -6.83 -17.07 -2.18
N THR A 72 -8.03 -16.73 -1.71
CA THR A 72 -9.21 -16.57 -2.58
C THR A 72 -9.90 -15.22 -2.47
N ARG A 73 -9.67 -14.48 -1.38
CA ARG A 73 -10.35 -13.20 -1.08
C ARG A 73 -9.39 -12.06 -0.81
N LEU A 74 -8.20 -12.38 -0.31
CA LEU A 74 -7.22 -11.41 0.14
C LEU A 74 -6.79 -10.51 -1.03
N GLN A 75 -6.94 -9.20 -0.88
CA GLN A 75 -6.39 -8.21 -1.78
C GLN A 75 -4.87 -8.19 -1.60
N LEU A 76 -4.14 -8.37 -2.69
CA LEU A 76 -2.69 -8.33 -2.71
C LEU A 76 -2.21 -6.94 -3.05
N SER A 77 -1.20 -6.44 -2.33
CA SER A 77 -0.66 -5.10 -2.53
C SER A 77 0.85 -5.10 -2.31
N THR A 78 1.47 -3.96 -2.58
CA THR A 78 2.87 -3.74 -2.19
C THR A 78 3.00 -2.63 -1.16
N ALA A 79 4.17 -2.58 -0.47
CA ALA A 79 4.43 -1.57 0.55
C ALA A 79 5.94 -1.26 0.67
N THR A 80 6.58 -0.87 -0.46
CA THR A 80 6.11 -0.40 -1.77
C THR A 80 6.80 -1.15 -2.92
N THR A 81 6.31 -1.04 -4.17
CA THR A 81 7.10 -1.33 -5.36
C THR A 81 8.00 -0.13 -5.66
N LEU A 82 9.29 -0.38 -5.86
CA LEU A 82 10.28 0.69 -6.09
C LEU A 82 10.34 1.07 -7.57
N ILE A 83 9.65 2.13 -7.94
CA ILE A 83 9.59 2.59 -9.34
C ILE A 83 10.92 3.12 -9.88
N THR A 84 11.88 3.37 -9.00
CA THR A 84 13.20 3.90 -9.35
C THR A 84 14.25 2.82 -9.63
N THR A 85 13.99 1.59 -9.21
CA THR A 85 14.87 0.43 -9.44
C THR A 85 14.29 -0.57 -10.42
N ASN A 86 13.00 -0.42 -10.78
CA ASN A 86 12.32 -1.23 -11.78
C ASN A 86 12.07 -0.43 -13.07
N ASP A 87 12.12 -1.09 -14.22
CA ASP A 87 11.68 -0.50 -15.49
C ASP A 87 10.15 -0.42 -15.53
N PRO A 88 9.54 0.71 -15.93
CA PRO A 88 8.09 0.86 -16.03
C PRO A 88 7.39 -0.18 -16.90
N VAL A 89 8.06 -0.64 -17.98
CA VAL A 89 7.54 -1.71 -18.83
C VAL A 89 7.42 -3.01 -18.03
N LYS A 90 8.45 -3.35 -17.26
CA LYS A 90 8.44 -4.55 -16.42
C LYS A 90 7.37 -4.49 -15.34
N ILE A 91 7.18 -3.33 -14.73
CA ILE A 91 6.09 -3.11 -13.76
C ILE A 91 4.73 -3.32 -14.46
N ALA A 92 4.53 -2.71 -15.63
CA ALA A 92 3.28 -2.82 -16.38
C ALA A 92 2.91 -4.28 -16.68
N GLU A 93 3.87 -5.06 -17.15
CA GLU A 93 3.69 -6.47 -17.50
C GLU A 93 3.46 -7.36 -16.27
N ASP A 94 4.30 -7.23 -15.25
CA ASP A 94 4.24 -8.06 -14.04
C ASP A 94 2.92 -7.86 -13.28
N TYR A 95 2.47 -6.61 -13.11
CA TYR A 95 1.24 -6.35 -12.37
C TYR A 95 -0.01 -6.65 -13.19
N ALA A 96 0.02 -6.53 -14.50
CA ALA A 96 -1.06 -7.03 -15.35
C ALA A 96 -1.12 -8.57 -15.28
N MET A 97 0.02 -9.26 -15.35
CA MET A 97 0.08 -10.71 -15.18
C MET A 97 -0.48 -11.14 -13.80
N LEU A 98 -0.04 -10.48 -12.72
CA LEU A 98 -0.51 -10.76 -11.37
C LEU A 98 -2.01 -10.48 -11.22
N GLN A 99 -2.53 -9.46 -11.91
CA GLN A 99 -3.96 -9.14 -11.92
C GLN A 99 -4.78 -10.28 -12.53
N HIS A 100 -4.33 -10.85 -13.65
CA HIS A 100 -4.95 -12.03 -14.24
C HIS A 100 -4.86 -13.27 -13.33
N LEU A 101 -3.70 -13.52 -12.73
CA LEU A 101 -3.48 -14.67 -11.84
C LEU A 101 -4.29 -14.60 -10.54
N SER A 102 -4.66 -13.41 -10.11
CA SER A 102 -5.39 -13.19 -8.86
C SER A 102 -6.87 -12.84 -9.06
N ASP A 103 -7.39 -12.93 -10.29
CA ASP A 103 -8.77 -12.53 -10.61
C ASP A 103 -9.10 -11.10 -10.16
N GLY A 104 -8.18 -10.16 -10.43
CA GLY A 104 -8.31 -8.74 -10.09
C GLY A 104 -8.01 -8.37 -8.64
N ARG A 105 -7.61 -9.32 -7.78
CA ARG A 105 -7.28 -9.07 -6.37
C ARG A 105 -5.90 -8.44 -6.17
N VAL A 106 -5.46 -7.55 -7.04
CA VAL A 106 -4.19 -6.86 -6.90
C VAL A 106 -4.37 -5.36 -7.08
N ASP A 107 -3.71 -4.62 -6.24
CA ASP A 107 -3.34 -3.22 -6.43
C ASP A 107 -1.86 -3.05 -6.09
N LEU A 108 -1.31 -1.87 -6.31
CA LEU A 108 0.09 -1.65 -5.97
C LEU A 108 0.31 -0.29 -5.34
N MET A 109 1.24 -0.24 -4.40
CA MET A 109 1.71 1.00 -3.83
C MET A 109 3.08 1.32 -4.41
N MET A 110 3.16 2.42 -5.15
CA MET A 110 4.40 2.90 -5.72
C MET A 110 5.21 3.69 -4.71
N GLY A 111 6.48 3.37 -4.61
CA GLY A 111 7.43 4.09 -3.79
C GLY A 111 8.68 4.51 -4.57
N ARG A 112 9.26 5.63 -4.17
CA ARG A 112 10.53 6.08 -4.74
C ARG A 112 11.74 5.26 -4.26
N GLY A 113 11.65 4.66 -3.07
CA GLY A 113 12.82 4.15 -2.35
C GLY A 113 13.68 5.30 -1.77
N ASN A 114 14.26 5.05 -0.61
CA ASN A 114 15.07 6.04 0.11
C ASN A 114 16.45 5.50 0.53
N THR A 115 16.79 4.29 0.13
CA THR A 115 18.07 3.64 0.45
C THR A 115 19.11 3.99 -0.60
N GLY A 116 19.94 5.01 -0.29
CA GLY A 116 20.93 5.55 -1.21
C GLY A 116 21.84 4.51 -1.88
N PRO A 117 22.43 3.56 -1.13
CA PRO A 117 23.29 2.53 -1.70
C PRO A 117 22.65 1.61 -2.74
N VAL A 118 21.31 1.49 -2.74
CA VAL A 118 20.59 0.62 -3.69
C VAL A 118 20.57 1.21 -5.11
N TYR A 119 20.46 2.52 -5.25
CA TYR A 119 20.35 3.16 -6.55
C TYR A 119 21.47 2.80 -7.54
N PRO A 120 22.77 2.88 -7.19
CA PRO A 120 23.85 2.51 -8.08
C PRO A 120 23.81 1.04 -8.54
N TRP A 121 23.26 0.13 -7.72
CA TRP A 121 23.14 -1.28 -8.09
C TRP A 121 22.20 -1.50 -9.28
N PHE A 122 21.26 -0.57 -9.48
CA PHE A 122 20.32 -0.55 -10.59
C PHE A 122 20.64 0.53 -11.64
N GLY A 123 21.89 1.03 -11.64
CA GLY A 123 22.35 2.03 -12.61
C GLY A 123 21.73 3.42 -12.44
N GLN A 124 21.20 3.72 -11.24
CA GLN A 124 20.49 4.97 -10.93
C GLN A 124 21.26 5.84 -9.95
N ASP A 125 20.84 7.10 -9.84
CA ASP A 125 21.38 8.07 -8.88
C ASP A 125 20.23 8.62 -8.02
N ILE A 126 20.34 8.48 -6.70
CA ILE A 126 19.33 8.94 -5.75
C ILE A 126 19.04 10.45 -5.86
N ARG A 127 19.99 11.25 -6.33
CA ARG A 127 19.80 12.70 -6.57
C ARG A 127 18.73 12.98 -7.60
N ASN A 128 18.50 12.06 -8.53
CA ASN A 128 17.44 12.11 -9.53
C ASN A 128 16.17 11.40 -9.06
N GLY A 129 16.13 10.79 -7.88
CA GLY A 129 15.11 9.86 -7.46
C GLY A 129 13.66 10.38 -7.57
N ILE A 130 13.39 11.66 -7.29
CA ILE A 130 12.05 12.25 -7.46
C ILE A 130 11.71 12.39 -8.95
N ALA A 131 12.59 12.98 -9.76
CA ALA A 131 12.35 13.18 -11.19
C ALA A 131 12.21 11.83 -11.93
N LEU A 132 13.04 10.84 -11.56
CA LEU A 132 12.97 9.48 -12.08
C LEU A 132 11.64 8.81 -11.71
N ALA A 133 11.18 8.93 -10.46
CA ALA A 133 9.91 8.37 -10.04
C ALA A 133 8.71 8.99 -10.78
N ILE A 134 8.72 10.29 -10.99
CA ILE A 134 7.68 11.01 -11.72
C ILE A 134 7.65 10.59 -13.20
N GLU A 135 8.81 10.54 -13.87
CA GLU A 135 8.89 10.15 -15.28
C GLU A 135 8.49 8.67 -15.48
N ASN A 136 9.01 7.78 -14.65
CA ASN A 136 8.68 6.36 -14.73
C ASN A 136 7.21 6.09 -14.47
N TYR A 137 6.57 6.83 -13.56
CA TYR A 137 5.14 6.68 -13.34
C TYR A 137 4.30 7.20 -14.52
N ALA A 138 4.70 8.30 -15.14
CA ALA A 138 4.03 8.80 -16.34
C ALA A 138 4.03 7.74 -17.46
N LEU A 139 5.18 7.09 -17.68
CA LEU A 139 5.26 5.99 -18.65
C LEU A 139 4.42 4.78 -18.24
N LEU A 140 4.46 4.36 -16.97
CA LEU A 140 3.64 3.26 -16.49
C LEU A 140 2.14 3.51 -16.71
N HIS A 141 1.69 4.72 -16.42
CA HIS A 141 0.31 5.14 -16.63
C HIS A 141 -0.07 5.07 -18.13
N GLU A 142 0.82 5.54 -19.01
CA GLU A 142 0.61 5.48 -20.46
C GLU A 142 0.58 4.04 -20.98
N LEU A 143 1.48 3.16 -20.51
CA LEU A 143 1.53 1.74 -20.88
C LEU A 143 0.23 0.99 -20.58
N TRP A 144 -0.48 1.36 -19.53
CA TRP A 144 -1.75 0.74 -19.17
C TRP A 144 -2.97 1.36 -19.87
N SER A 145 -2.92 2.66 -20.16
CA SER A 145 -4.05 3.40 -20.73
C SER A 145 -4.05 3.44 -22.27
N THR A 146 -2.92 3.15 -22.92
CA THR A 146 -2.74 3.27 -24.36
C THR A 146 -2.28 1.95 -24.95
N ASP A 147 -2.87 1.54 -26.10
CA ASP A 147 -2.53 0.26 -26.72
C ASP A 147 -1.14 0.28 -27.38
N VAL A 148 -0.79 1.38 -28.02
CA VAL A 148 0.51 1.53 -28.69
C VAL A 148 1.20 2.77 -28.17
N VAL A 149 2.33 2.58 -27.48
CA VAL A 149 3.09 3.63 -26.82
C VAL A 149 4.31 4.03 -27.62
N ASN A 150 4.48 5.34 -27.81
CA ASN A 150 5.69 5.96 -28.28
C ASN A 150 6.20 6.89 -27.19
N TRP A 151 7.33 6.54 -26.58
CA TRP A 151 7.85 7.26 -25.42
C TRP A 151 9.23 7.81 -25.66
N GLN A 152 9.46 9.04 -25.21
CA GLN A 152 10.76 9.67 -25.12
C GLN A 152 10.90 10.36 -23.78
N GLY A 153 11.77 9.87 -22.93
CA GLY A 153 12.05 10.42 -21.61
C GLY A 153 13.54 10.67 -21.39
N ARG A 154 13.86 11.11 -20.19
CA ARG A 154 15.24 11.42 -19.77
C ARG A 154 15.99 10.19 -19.27
N PHE A 155 15.27 9.26 -18.61
CA PHE A 155 15.88 8.22 -17.77
C PHE A 155 15.92 6.84 -18.41
N ARG A 156 15.24 6.62 -19.53
CA ARG A 156 15.30 5.36 -20.26
C ARG A 156 15.35 5.57 -21.77
N THR A 157 15.75 4.52 -22.49
CA THR A 157 15.71 4.49 -23.96
C THR A 157 14.27 4.67 -24.46
N PRO A 158 14.08 5.37 -25.60
CA PRO A 158 12.77 5.54 -26.22
C PRO A 158 12.06 4.23 -26.53
N LEU A 159 10.72 4.26 -26.47
CA LEU A 159 9.85 3.23 -27.03
C LEU A 159 9.26 3.71 -28.35
N GLN A 160 9.14 2.82 -29.34
CA GLN A 160 8.53 3.10 -30.63
C GLN A 160 7.57 1.97 -30.98
N GLY A 161 6.27 2.31 -31.11
CA GLY A 161 5.23 1.34 -31.47
C GLY A 161 5.12 0.17 -30.47
N PHE A 162 5.36 0.41 -29.19
CA PHE A 162 5.40 -0.63 -28.16
C PHE A 162 3.99 -0.91 -27.59
N THR A 163 3.64 -2.17 -27.46
CA THR A 163 2.44 -2.63 -26.77
C THR A 163 2.82 -3.49 -25.57
N SER A 164 2.41 -3.08 -24.38
CA SER A 164 2.59 -3.88 -23.15
C SER A 164 1.67 -5.09 -23.14
N THR A 165 2.19 -6.27 -22.80
CA THR A 165 1.44 -7.53 -22.73
C THR A 165 1.81 -8.33 -21.48
N PRO A 166 0.81 -8.94 -20.75
CA PRO A 166 -0.63 -8.84 -21.04
C PRO A 166 -1.18 -7.43 -20.81
N ARG A 167 -2.34 -7.15 -21.43
CA ARG A 167 -3.09 -5.93 -21.09
C ARG A 167 -3.75 -6.09 -19.72
N PRO A 168 -4.08 -5.00 -19.01
CA PRO A 168 -4.84 -5.07 -17.77
C PRO A 168 -6.12 -5.88 -17.92
N LEU A 169 -6.46 -6.65 -16.91
CA LEU A 169 -7.70 -7.45 -16.84
C LEU A 169 -8.92 -6.54 -17.05
N ASP A 170 -9.87 -6.95 -17.90
CA ASP A 170 -11.07 -6.19 -18.27
C ASP A 170 -10.79 -4.77 -18.81
N GLY A 171 -9.55 -4.51 -19.28
CA GLY A 171 -9.11 -3.18 -19.69
C GLY A 171 -8.95 -2.18 -18.53
N VAL A 172 -9.04 -2.64 -17.28
CA VAL A 172 -8.95 -1.81 -16.08
C VAL A 172 -7.61 -2.04 -15.37
N PRO A 173 -6.68 -1.08 -15.39
CA PRO A 173 -5.38 -1.24 -14.72
C PRO A 173 -5.54 -1.52 -13.21
N PRO A 174 -4.56 -2.18 -12.57
CA PRO A 174 -4.52 -2.23 -11.11
C PRO A 174 -4.62 -0.83 -10.51
N PHE A 175 -5.33 -0.69 -9.37
CA PHE A 175 -5.37 0.60 -8.68
C PHE A 175 -3.99 0.94 -8.10
N VAL A 176 -3.60 2.19 -8.20
CA VAL A 176 -2.30 2.66 -7.71
C VAL A 176 -2.46 3.50 -6.46
N TRP A 177 -1.65 3.19 -5.47
CA TRP A 177 -1.39 4.02 -4.31
C TRP A 177 -0.01 4.65 -4.44
N HIS A 178 0.12 5.92 -4.15
CA HIS A 178 1.43 6.56 -4.05
C HIS A 178 1.86 6.61 -2.59
N GLY A 179 2.88 5.82 -2.24
CA GLY A 179 3.42 5.78 -0.90
C GLY A 179 4.44 6.89 -0.67
N SER A 180 4.16 7.79 0.23
CA SER A 180 5.13 8.81 0.61
C SER A 180 5.01 9.18 2.07
N ILE A 181 6.19 9.41 2.68
CA ILE A 181 6.29 9.96 4.03
C ILE A 181 6.55 11.47 3.96
N ARG A 182 7.45 11.92 3.07
CA ARG A 182 8.04 13.26 3.12
C ARG A 182 8.00 14.05 1.82
N SER A 183 7.74 13.40 0.71
CA SER A 183 7.87 14.05 -0.61
C SER A 183 6.54 14.64 -1.05
N PRO A 184 6.35 15.96 -0.95
CA PRO A 184 5.11 16.61 -1.39
C PRO A 184 4.88 16.42 -2.89
N GLU A 185 5.94 16.26 -3.69
CA GLU A 185 5.86 15.97 -5.13
C GLU A 185 5.14 14.66 -5.40
N ILE A 186 5.28 13.66 -4.54
CA ILE A 186 4.59 12.37 -4.69
C ILE A 186 3.11 12.49 -4.30
N ALA A 187 2.77 13.29 -3.29
CA ALA A 187 1.38 13.60 -2.96
C ALA A 187 0.71 14.40 -4.09
N GLU A 188 1.42 15.33 -4.70
CA GLU A 188 1.01 16.07 -5.89
C GLU A 188 0.75 15.13 -7.07
N GLN A 189 1.67 14.20 -7.34
CA GLN A 189 1.53 13.21 -8.41
C GLN A 189 0.30 12.31 -8.20
N ALA A 190 0.08 11.80 -7.01
CA ALA A 190 -1.12 11.02 -6.68
C ALA A 190 -2.39 11.80 -7.00
N ALA A 191 -2.43 13.07 -6.60
CA ALA A 191 -3.55 13.96 -6.86
C ALA A 191 -3.74 14.26 -8.35
N TYR A 192 -2.65 14.47 -9.10
CA TYR A 192 -2.69 14.77 -10.53
C TYR A 192 -3.36 13.65 -11.34
N TYR A 193 -3.04 12.39 -11.02
CA TYR A 193 -3.63 11.22 -11.70
C TYR A 193 -4.97 10.76 -11.12
N GLY A 194 -5.41 11.31 -9.99
CA GLY A 194 -6.61 10.85 -9.28
C GLY A 194 -6.42 9.50 -8.60
N ASP A 195 -5.17 9.12 -8.34
CA ASP A 195 -4.77 7.90 -7.66
C ASP A 195 -4.87 8.01 -6.14
N GLY A 196 -4.70 6.89 -5.41
CA GLY A 196 -4.67 6.90 -3.96
C GLY A 196 -3.36 7.45 -3.38
N PHE A 197 -3.43 8.09 -2.22
CA PHE A 197 -2.27 8.51 -1.46
C PHE A 197 -2.14 7.70 -0.17
N PHE A 198 -1.05 6.95 -0.02
CA PHE A 198 -0.74 6.22 1.20
C PHE A 198 0.26 7.02 2.02
N ALA A 199 -0.25 7.70 3.05
CA ALA A 199 0.58 8.43 3.99
C ALA A 199 1.18 7.46 4.99
N ASN A 200 2.36 6.91 4.66
CA ASN A 200 3.07 5.99 5.55
C ASN A 200 3.66 6.75 6.73
N HIS A 201 2.85 6.94 7.78
CA HIS A 201 3.17 7.81 8.91
C HIS A 201 3.82 7.07 10.10
N ILE A 202 4.23 5.82 9.93
CA ILE A 202 4.67 4.91 11.00
C ILE A 202 5.83 5.44 11.88
N PHE A 203 6.59 6.43 11.41
CA PHE A 203 7.70 7.05 12.15
C PHE A 203 7.52 8.58 12.34
N TRP A 204 6.33 9.12 12.03
CA TRP A 204 6.15 10.56 11.94
C TRP A 204 5.04 11.07 12.86
N PRO A 205 5.19 12.28 13.40
CA PRO A 205 4.16 12.88 14.22
C PRO A 205 2.92 13.23 13.40
N LYS A 206 1.77 13.23 14.06
CA LYS A 206 0.44 13.47 13.46
C LYS A 206 0.36 14.76 12.61
N GLN A 207 1.06 15.81 13.02
CA GLN A 207 1.04 17.10 12.30
C GLN A 207 1.62 16.98 10.89
N HIS A 208 2.68 16.21 10.72
CA HIS A 208 3.27 15.98 9.41
C HIS A 208 2.32 15.19 8.50
N THR A 209 1.71 14.12 9.02
CA THR A 209 0.72 13.33 8.28
C THR A 209 -0.48 14.18 7.89
N GLN A 210 -0.99 15.01 8.79
CA GLN A 210 -2.07 15.95 8.52
C GLN A 210 -1.73 16.90 7.36
N GLN A 211 -0.51 17.45 7.33
CA GLN A 211 -0.05 18.33 6.27
C GLN A 211 0.01 17.63 4.92
N MET A 212 0.57 16.42 4.87
CA MET A 212 0.71 15.65 3.63
C MET A 212 -0.64 15.21 3.06
N VAL A 213 -1.53 14.68 3.90
CA VAL A 213 -2.90 14.30 3.48
C VAL A 213 -3.69 15.54 3.07
N GLY A 214 -3.57 16.65 3.81
CA GLY A 214 -4.21 17.91 3.46
C GLY A 214 -3.73 18.48 2.12
N LEU A 215 -2.43 18.37 1.81
CA LEU A 215 -1.88 18.74 0.50
C LEU A 215 -2.52 17.89 -0.60
N TYR A 216 -2.46 16.56 -0.48
CA TYR A 216 -3.01 15.64 -1.47
C TYR A 216 -4.49 15.91 -1.74
N ARG A 217 -5.33 16.09 -0.72
CA ARG A 217 -6.76 16.35 -0.85
C ARG A 217 -7.07 17.65 -1.59
N ARG A 218 -6.38 18.75 -1.23
CA ARG A 218 -6.55 20.06 -1.93
C ARG A 218 -6.15 19.96 -3.40
N ARG A 219 -5.09 19.19 -3.70
CA ARG A 219 -4.63 19.03 -5.09
C ARG A 219 -5.54 18.10 -5.89
N PHE A 220 -6.08 17.04 -5.27
CA PHE A 220 -7.08 16.15 -5.86
C PHE A 220 -8.32 16.94 -6.32
N GLU A 221 -8.86 17.79 -5.47
CA GLU A 221 -9.97 18.70 -5.81
C GLU A 221 -9.58 19.71 -6.90
N HIS A 222 -8.37 20.28 -6.81
CA HIS A 222 -7.85 21.22 -7.80
C HIS A 222 -7.76 20.60 -9.21
N TYR A 223 -7.39 19.33 -9.32
CA TYR A 223 -7.32 18.62 -10.60
C TYR A 223 -8.68 18.09 -11.08
N GLY A 224 -9.76 18.30 -10.33
CA GLY A 224 -11.13 17.99 -10.77
C GLY A 224 -11.55 16.54 -10.61
N HIS A 225 -10.86 15.75 -9.78
CA HIS A 225 -11.22 14.34 -9.54
C HIS A 225 -12.37 14.15 -8.56
N GLY A 226 -12.86 15.22 -7.94
CA GLY A 226 -13.95 15.23 -6.97
C GLY A 226 -13.65 16.21 -5.82
N SER A 227 -14.48 16.20 -4.78
CA SER A 227 -14.23 16.97 -3.57
C SER A 227 -13.09 16.39 -2.74
N ALA A 228 -12.47 17.20 -1.89
CA ALA A 228 -11.31 16.84 -1.09
C ALA A 228 -11.52 15.57 -0.21
N ASP A 229 -12.74 15.36 0.25
CA ASP A 229 -13.13 14.20 1.08
C ASP A 229 -13.41 12.92 0.28
N GLN A 230 -13.52 13.02 -1.05
CA GLN A 230 -13.60 11.86 -1.95
C GLN A 230 -12.22 11.30 -2.33
N ALA A 231 -11.16 12.01 -1.99
CA ALA A 231 -9.78 11.57 -2.24
C ALA A 231 -9.44 10.30 -1.42
N ILE A 232 -8.86 9.32 -2.08
CA ILE A 232 -8.57 7.98 -1.51
C ILE A 232 -7.29 8.03 -0.69
N VAL A 233 -7.40 7.82 0.62
CA VAL A 233 -6.27 7.88 1.57
C VAL A 233 -6.07 6.52 2.25
N GLY A 234 -4.82 6.12 2.39
CA GLY A 234 -4.40 4.96 3.18
C GLY A 234 -3.41 5.36 4.28
N LEU A 235 -3.43 4.64 5.38
CA LEU A 235 -2.53 4.84 6.53
C LEU A 235 -1.87 3.53 6.95
N GLY A 236 -0.67 3.64 7.51
CA GLY A 236 0.03 2.55 8.20
C GLY A 236 -0.03 2.71 9.72
N GLY A 237 0.35 1.67 10.44
CA GLY A 237 0.52 1.70 11.89
C GLY A 237 1.23 0.45 12.37
N GLN A 238 2.10 0.59 13.37
CA GLN A 238 2.79 -0.54 14.01
C GLN A 238 2.03 -0.92 15.26
N VAL A 239 1.82 -2.23 15.47
CA VAL A 239 1.09 -2.70 16.65
C VAL A 239 1.76 -3.92 17.28
N PHE A 240 1.67 -3.99 18.59
CA PHE A 240 1.91 -5.19 19.37
C PHE A 240 0.89 -5.27 20.52
N MET A 241 0.20 -6.39 20.63
CA MET A 241 -0.94 -6.52 21.53
C MET A 241 -0.82 -7.69 22.50
N ARG A 242 -1.34 -7.48 23.70
CA ARG A 242 -1.69 -8.52 24.67
C ARG A 242 -2.99 -8.08 25.36
N ASN A 243 -3.64 -9.00 26.07
CA ASN A 243 -4.87 -8.66 26.82
C ASN A 243 -4.64 -7.56 27.88
N SER A 244 -3.43 -7.50 28.43
CA SER A 244 -2.98 -6.45 29.36
C SER A 244 -1.94 -5.56 28.70
N SER A 245 -2.11 -4.25 28.84
CA SER A 245 -1.14 -3.26 28.34
C SER A 245 0.23 -3.42 29.00
N GLN A 246 0.27 -3.80 30.27
CA GLN A 246 1.53 -4.03 31.00
C GLN A 246 2.25 -5.24 30.43
N ASP A 247 1.55 -6.30 30.08
CA ASP A 247 2.13 -7.49 29.45
C ASP A 247 2.65 -7.15 28.04
N ALA A 248 1.88 -6.39 27.25
CA ALA A 248 2.30 -5.95 25.93
C ALA A 248 3.62 -5.15 25.99
N VAL A 249 3.70 -4.16 26.86
CA VAL A 249 4.92 -3.34 27.03
C VAL A 249 6.09 -4.20 27.53
N ARG A 250 5.87 -5.06 28.54
CA ARG A 250 6.93 -5.93 29.09
C ARG A 250 7.50 -6.87 28.01
N GLU A 251 6.63 -7.49 27.22
CA GLU A 251 7.03 -8.47 26.21
C GLU A 251 7.65 -7.81 24.98
N PHE A 252 7.15 -6.66 24.55
CA PHE A 252 7.66 -5.99 23.35
C PHE A 252 8.94 -5.19 23.59
N ARG A 253 9.22 -4.75 24.82
CA ARG A 253 10.38 -3.93 25.14
C ARG A 253 11.72 -4.49 24.64
N PRO A 254 12.07 -5.78 24.83
CA PRO A 254 13.31 -6.32 24.30
C PRO A 254 13.41 -6.19 22.77
N TYR A 255 12.30 -6.33 22.05
CA TYR A 255 12.23 -6.18 20.60
C TYR A 255 12.44 -4.73 20.18
N PHE A 256 11.75 -3.80 20.86
CA PHE A 256 11.91 -2.38 20.60
C PHE A 256 13.35 -1.91 20.84
N ASP A 257 13.92 -2.25 21.97
CA ASP A 257 15.25 -1.78 22.41
C ASP A 257 16.39 -2.32 21.51
N ASN A 258 16.18 -3.45 20.82
CA ASN A 258 17.21 -4.10 20.01
C ASN A 258 16.99 -4.01 18.50
N ALA A 259 15.80 -3.66 18.03
CA ALA A 259 15.51 -3.62 16.61
C ALA A 259 16.11 -2.39 15.93
N PRO A 260 16.90 -2.55 14.87
CA PRO A 260 17.51 -1.43 14.14
C PRO A 260 16.48 -0.43 13.61
N VAL A 261 15.25 -0.89 13.34
CA VAL A 261 14.15 -0.07 12.79
C VAL A 261 13.71 1.04 13.74
N TYR A 262 13.84 0.84 15.06
CA TYR A 262 13.51 1.86 16.06
C TYR A 262 14.72 2.73 16.44
N GLY A 263 15.91 2.31 16.03
CA GLY A 263 17.16 2.99 16.35
C GLY A 263 17.49 2.98 17.85
N HIS A 264 18.53 3.69 18.21
CA HIS A 264 18.94 3.87 19.62
C HIS A 264 18.55 5.29 20.09
N GLY A 265 17.29 5.65 19.86
CA GLY A 265 16.74 6.99 20.07
C GLY A 265 15.80 7.08 21.28
N PRO A 266 14.55 7.50 21.09
CA PRO A 266 13.58 7.69 22.17
C PRO A 266 13.21 6.37 22.87
N SER A 267 12.72 6.47 24.10
CA SER A 267 12.13 5.32 24.81
C SER A 267 10.90 4.76 24.09
N LEU A 268 10.51 3.52 24.38
CA LEU A 268 9.27 2.93 23.83
C LEU A 268 8.07 3.82 24.14
N GLU A 269 8.01 4.39 25.34
CA GLU A 269 6.92 5.27 25.78
C GLU A 269 6.87 6.58 24.96
N ASP A 270 8.02 7.21 24.75
CA ASP A 270 8.11 8.45 23.96
C ASP A 270 7.80 8.18 22.51
N PHE A 271 8.35 7.10 21.94
CA PHE A 271 8.09 6.71 20.57
C PHE A 271 6.60 6.41 20.33
N SER A 272 5.97 5.65 21.24
CA SER A 272 4.52 5.35 21.16
C SER A 272 3.65 6.61 21.34
N ARG A 273 4.09 7.60 22.09
CA ARG A 273 3.37 8.87 22.25
C ARG A 273 3.45 9.72 20.99
N GLU A 274 4.60 9.76 20.33
CA GLU A 274 4.89 10.66 19.20
C GLU A 274 4.56 10.09 17.83
N THR A 275 4.48 8.76 17.72
CA THR A 275 4.24 8.03 16.47
C THR A 275 2.98 7.16 16.55
N PRO A 276 2.54 6.55 15.45
CA PRO A 276 1.42 5.59 15.44
C PRO A 276 1.70 4.25 16.12
N LEU A 277 2.93 3.98 16.56
CA LEU A 277 3.21 2.71 17.28
C LEU A 277 2.27 2.57 18.48
N THR A 278 1.56 1.44 18.53
CA THR A 278 0.70 1.09 19.66
C THR A 278 1.13 -0.24 20.25
N VAL A 279 1.68 -0.18 21.46
CA VAL A 279 2.01 -1.36 22.26
C VAL A 279 1.08 -1.38 23.46
N GLY A 280 0.07 -2.28 23.45
CA GLY A 280 -0.96 -2.24 24.47
C GLY A 280 -2.03 -3.31 24.33
N SER A 281 -3.22 -3.01 24.86
CA SER A 281 -4.40 -3.86 24.72
C SER A 281 -5.07 -3.67 23.35
N PRO A 282 -5.94 -4.63 22.91
CA PRO A 282 -6.77 -4.46 21.72
C PRO A 282 -7.59 -3.16 21.74
N GLN A 283 -8.13 -2.79 22.91
CA GLN A 283 -8.89 -1.55 23.06
C GLN A 283 -8.05 -0.30 22.76
N GLN A 284 -6.78 -0.27 23.18
CA GLN A 284 -5.88 0.84 22.87
C GLN A 284 -5.54 0.94 21.37
N VAL A 285 -5.44 -0.20 20.68
CA VAL A 285 -5.25 -0.21 19.22
C VAL A 285 -6.51 0.31 18.51
N ILE A 286 -7.69 -0.07 18.98
CA ILE A 286 -8.96 0.44 18.44
C ILE A 286 -9.03 1.96 18.61
N GLU A 287 -8.85 2.47 19.83
CA GLU A 287 -8.91 3.90 20.14
C GLU A 287 -7.88 4.71 19.32
N ARG A 288 -6.65 4.20 19.23
CA ARG A 288 -5.59 4.86 18.45
C ARG A 288 -5.95 4.93 16.97
N THR A 289 -6.47 3.84 16.41
CA THR A 289 -6.83 3.76 14.98
C THR A 289 -8.03 4.65 14.66
N LEU A 290 -9.03 4.69 15.51
CA LEU A 290 -10.16 5.64 15.37
C LEU A 290 -9.69 7.08 15.48
N GLY A 291 -8.78 7.39 16.40
CA GLY A 291 -8.19 8.71 16.58
C GLY A 291 -7.39 9.24 15.39
N PHE A 292 -7.01 8.40 14.42
CA PHE A 292 -6.38 8.89 13.19
C PHE A 292 -7.32 9.80 12.39
N ARG A 293 -8.63 9.56 12.45
CA ARG A 293 -9.62 10.41 11.79
C ARG A 293 -9.63 11.85 12.31
N ASP A 294 -9.22 12.10 13.54
CA ASP A 294 -9.22 13.45 14.14
C ASP A 294 -8.28 14.42 13.40
N TYR A 295 -7.27 13.89 12.72
CA TYR A 295 -6.29 14.73 12.03
C TYR A 295 -6.15 14.47 10.53
N VAL A 296 -6.62 13.33 10.01
CA VAL A 296 -6.64 13.08 8.57
C VAL A 296 -8.04 13.05 7.97
N GLY A 297 -9.12 13.02 8.78
CA GLY A 297 -10.48 12.81 8.31
C GLY A 297 -10.73 11.36 7.88
N ASP A 298 -11.74 11.13 7.03
CA ASP A 298 -12.04 9.80 6.52
C ASP A 298 -10.91 9.27 5.63
N TYR A 299 -10.63 7.97 5.74
CA TYR A 299 -9.63 7.28 4.93
C TYR A 299 -10.10 5.85 4.63
N GLN A 300 -9.54 5.20 3.62
CA GLN A 300 -10.12 4.00 3.03
C GLN A 300 -9.36 2.72 3.32
N ARG A 301 -8.09 2.83 3.77
CA ARG A 301 -7.25 1.66 4.06
C ARG A 301 -6.39 1.88 5.30
N GLN A 302 -6.41 0.91 6.22
CA GLN A 302 -5.48 0.81 7.35
C GLN A 302 -4.63 -0.46 7.19
N LEU A 303 -3.31 -0.30 7.13
CA LEU A 303 -2.38 -1.43 7.15
C LEU A 303 -1.62 -1.45 8.48
N PHE A 304 -1.65 -2.59 9.16
CA PHE A 304 -0.91 -2.80 10.40
C PHE A 304 0.40 -3.52 10.13
N LEU A 305 1.49 -3.04 10.70
CA LEU A 305 2.77 -3.75 10.75
C LEU A 305 2.80 -4.57 12.04
N VAL A 306 2.71 -5.87 11.90
CA VAL A 306 2.75 -6.87 13.01
C VAL A 306 3.97 -7.76 12.92
N ASP A 307 4.58 -7.86 11.73
CA ASP A 307 5.74 -8.67 11.41
C ASP A 307 7.00 -7.80 11.40
N HIS A 308 7.53 -7.50 12.57
CA HIS A 308 8.64 -6.57 12.71
C HIS A 308 9.52 -6.88 13.94
N ALA A 309 10.67 -6.25 14.00
CA ALA A 309 11.56 -6.22 15.16
C ALA A 309 12.11 -7.59 15.60
N GLY A 310 12.09 -8.59 14.73
CA GLY A 310 12.57 -9.94 15.06
C GLY A 310 11.56 -10.80 15.85
N LEU A 311 10.27 -10.39 15.87
CA LEU A 311 9.21 -11.19 16.46
C LEU A 311 9.14 -12.58 15.82
N PRO A 312 9.06 -13.68 16.60
CA PRO A 312 8.94 -15.03 16.06
C PRO A 312 7.58 -15.22 15.38
N LEU A 313 7.54 -16.06 14.34
CA LEU A 313 6.32 -16.32 13.56
C LEU A 313 5.11 -16.65 14.45
N LYS A 314 5.28 -17.47 15.49
CA LYS A 314 4.21 -17.80 16.43
C LYS A 314 3.56 -16.57 17.02
N THR A 315 4.38 -15.61 17.49
CA THR A 315 3.88 -14.36 18.07
C THR A 315 3.19 -13.49 17.02
N VAL A 316 3.70 -13.44 15.79
CA VAL A 316 3.05 -12.71 14.68
C VAL A 316 1.68 -13.31 14.36
N LEU A 317 1.54 -14.63 14.32
CA LEU A 317 0.25 -15.29 14.10
C LEU A 317 -0.75 -15.00 15.24
N GLU A 318 -0.29 -14.98 16.51
CA GLU A 318 -1.10 -14.55 17.65
C GLU A 318 -1.58 -13.08 17.53
N GLN A 319 -0.73 -12.18 16.98
CA GLN A 319 -1.17 -10.80 16.68
C GLN A 319 -2.29 -10.76 15.64
N LEU A 320 -2.24 -11.64 14.63
CA LEU A 320 -3.29 -11.75 13.61
C LEU A 320 -4.60 -12.29 14.18
N ASP A 321 -4.55 -13.27 15.09
CA ASP A 321 -5.74 -13.74 15.80
C ASP A 321 -6.41 -12.58 16.56
N ILE A 322 -5.65 -11.83 17.35
CA ILE A 322 -6.17 -10.67 18.11
C ILE A 322 -6.74 -9.59 17.16
N LEU A 323 -6.06 -9.31 16.04
CA LEU A 323 -6.57 -8.35 15.05
C LEU A 323 -7.91 -8.80 14.48
N GLY A 324 -8.04 -10.08 14.09
CA GLY A 324 -9.23 -10.62 13.46
C GLY A 324 -10.41 -10.80 14.43
N GLU A 325 -10.14 -11.17 15.69
CA GLU A 325 -11.17 -11.47 16.68
C GLU A 325 -11.62 -10.23 17.45
N ASP A 326 -10.67 -9.41 17.93
CA ASP A 326 -10.96 -8.36 18.88
C ASP A 326 -10.94 -6.94 18.32
N VAL A 327 -10.14 -6.67 17.28
CA VAL A 327 -9.86 -5.30 16.82
C VAL A 327 -10.65 -4.96 15.56
N VAL A 328 -10.44 -5.70 14.46
CA VAL A 328 -11.00 -5.35 13.15
C VAL A 328 -12.52 -5.40 13.11
N PRO A 329 -13.24 -6.34 13.76
CA PRO A 329 -14.70 -6.31 13.78
C PRO A 329 -15.27 -5.03 14.42
N VAL A 330 -14.63 -4.55 15.49
CA VAL A 330 -15.05 -3.30 16.15
C VAL A 330 -14.75 -2.11 15.26
N LEU A 331 -13.53 -2.04 14.70
CA LEU A 331 -13.16 -0.96 13.77
C LEU A 331 -14.08 -0.91 12.55
N ARG A 332 -14.44 -2.04 11.95
CA ARG A 332 -15.38 -2.08 10.81
C ARG A 332 -16.72 -1.45 11.17
N LYS A 333 -17.28 -1.81 12.31
CA LYS A 333 -18.55 -1.27 12.81
C LYS A 333 -18.47 0.24 13.01
N GLU A 334 -17.45 0.71 13.71
CA GLU A 334 -17.28 2.14 14.02
C GLU A 334 -17.01 2.97 12.75
N PHE A 335 -16.12 2.53 11.87
CA PHE A 335 -15.88 3.23 10.60
C PHE A 335 -17.11 3.25 9.69
N ALA A 336 -17.90 2.16 9.64
CA ALA A 336 -19.14 2.14 8.86
C ALA A 336 -20.19 3.11 9.43
N ALA A 337 -20.30 3.22 10.74
CA ALA A 337 -21.23 4.14 11.42
C ALA A 337 -20.87 5.62 11.22
N LEU A 338 -19.57 5.92 11.09
CA LEU A 338 -19.04 7.28 11.02
C LEU A 338 -18.82 7.78 9.59
N LYS A 339 -18.80 6.88 8.58
CA LYS A 339 -18.50 7.24 7.18
C LYS A 339 -19.67 7.99 6.53
N PRO A 340 -19.47 9.22 6.01
CA PRO A 340 -20.49 9.90 5.22
C PRO A 340 -20.79 9.14 3.91
N ALA A 341 -22.04 9.20 3.44
CA ALA A 341 -22.48 8.45 2.26
C ALA A 341 -21.73 8.81 0.96
N HIS A 342 -21.26 10.06 0.84
CA HIS A 342 -20.52 10.53 -0.34
C HIS A 342 -19.02 10.20 -0.32
N VAL A 343 -18.49 9.73 0.81
CA VAL A 343 -17.09 9.29 0.91
C VAL A 343 -16.96 7.89 0.29
N PRO A 344 -16.09 7.70 -0.71
CA PRO A 344 -15.97 6.42 -1.39
C PRO A 344 -15.37 5.33 -0.50
N ASP A 345 -15.63 4.09 -0.86
CA ASP A 345 -14.90 2.95 -0.31
C ASP A 345 -13.52 2.80 -0.97
N ALA A 346 -12.66 1.96 -0.38
CA ALA A 346 -11.40 1.61 -1.00
C ALA A 346 -11.65 0.95 -2.36
N PRO A 347 -10.93 1.35 -3.42
CA PRO A 347 -11.14 0.82 -4.76
C PRO A 347 -10.84 -0.68 -4.82
N THR A 348 -11.72 -1.43 -5.50
CA THR A 348 -11.49 -2.81 -5.91
C THR A 348 -11.60 -2.91 -7.42
N HIS A 349 -11.00 -3.93 -8.03
CA HIS A 349 -11.11 -4.17 -9.47
C HIS A 349 -12.57 -4.24 -9.91
N ALA A 350 -13.38 -5.07 -9.25
CA ALA A 350 -14.80 -5.23 -9.58
C ALA A 350 -15.59 -3.91 -9.51
N ALA A 351 -15.35 -3.07 -8.49
CA ALA A 351 -16.01 -1.78 -8.38
C ALA A 351 -15.60 -0.82 -9.51
N ARG A 352 -14.32 -0.85 -9.92
CA ARG A 352 -13.80 -0.02 -11.02
C ARG A 352 -14.32 -0.46 -12.38
N VAL A 353 -14.42 -1.77 -12.65
CA VAL A 353 -15.07 -2.33 -13.85
C VAL A 353 -16.53 -1.90 -13.92
N SER A 354 -17.27 -2.05 -12.81
CA SER A 354 -18.67 -1.62 -12.73
C SER A 354 -18.86 -0.11 -13.00
N ALA A 355 -17.95 0.71 -12.51
CA ALA A 355 -18.00 2.17 -12.73
C ALA A 355 -17.74 2.56 -14.20
N LEU A 356 -16.91 1.82 -14.93
CA LEU A 356 -16.68 2.03 -16.36
C LEU A 356 -17.93 1.64 -17.17
N GLY A 357 -18.50 0.47 -16.92
CA GLY A 357 -19.73 0.04 -17.60
C GLY A 357 -20.92 0.99 -17.35
N ALA A 358 -20.99 1.62 -16.17
CA ALA A 358 -22.01 2.63 -15.89
C ALA A 358 -21.80 3.95 -16.68
N LYS A 359 -20.54 4.35 -16.92
CA LYS A 359 -20.22 5.52 -17.75
C LYS A 359 -20.58 5.29 -19.23
N ASP A 360 -20.27 4.11 -19.75
CA ASP A 360 -20.63 3.75 -21.14
C ASP A 360 -22.14 3.68 -21.32
N ALA A 361 -22.89 3.15 -20.34
CA ALA A 361 -24.35 3.11 -20.37
C ALA A 361 -25.00 4.50 -20.32
N THR A 362 -24.37 5.50 -19.70
CA THR A 362 -24.87 6.89 -19.68
C THR A 362 -24.60 7.66 -20.98
N VAL A 363 -23.59 7.24 -21.75
CA VAL A 363 -23.30 7.82 -23.07
C VAL A 363 -24.27 7.30 -24.13
N TYR A 364 -24.88 6.14 -23.95
CA TYR A 364 -25.91 5.54 -24.78
C TYR A 364 -27.30 5.58 -24.12
N ALA A 365 -27.75 6.74 -23.65
CA ALA A 365 -29.17 6.89 -23.33
C ALA A 365 -29.98 6.86 -24.67
N PRO A 366 -30.96 5.98 -24.84
CA PRO A 366 -31.74 5.95 -26.05
C PRO A 366 -32.66 7.16 -26.13
N GLY A 367 -32.24 8.17 -26.89
CA GLY A 367 -32.96 9.44 -27.04
C GLY A 367 -32.54 10.30 -28.23
N ASP A 368 -31.34 10.10 -28.76
CA ASP A 368 -30.88 10.83 -29.94
C ASP A 368 -31.03 9.99 -31.21
N GLU A 369 -32.22 10.05 -31.80
CA GLU A 369 -32.41 9.62 -33.20
C GLU A 369 -31.53 10.54 -34.08
N VAL A 370 -30.43 9.96 -34.56
CA VAL A 370 -29.66 10.58 -35.64
C VAL A 370 -30.50 10.52 -36.91
N THR A 371 -31.27 11.57 -37.17
CA THR A 371 -31.86 11.78 -38.49
C THR A 371 -30.75 12.13 -39.49
N GLY A 372 -30.06 11.09 -39.98
CA GLY A 372 -29.13 11.20 -41.09
C GLY A 372 -29.92 11.37 -42.42
N ARG A 373 -30.05 12.61 -42.88
CA ARG A 373 -30.38 12.86 -44.28
C ARG A 373 -29.14 12.54 -45.11
N VAL A 374 -29.19 11.47 -45.84
CA VAL A 374 -28.34 11.24 -47.00
C VAL A 374 -28.79 12.24 -48.07
N ALA A 375 -27.94 13.19 -48.43
CA ALA A 375 -28.11 14.01 -49.62
C ALA A 375 -27.39 13.32 -50.77
N SER A 376 -28.16 13.12 -51.85
CA SER A 376 -27.82 12.62 -53.17
C SER A 376 -26.65 13.36 -53.84
#